data_b9efc783c2a645d04e423ca50ed8d878
#
_entry.id   b9efc783c2a645d04e423ca50ed8d878
#
_cell.length_a   1.000
_cell.length_b   1.000
_cell.length_c   1.000
_cell.angle_alpha   90.00
_cell.angle_beta   90.00
_cell.angle_gamma   90.00
#
_symmetry.space_group_name_H-M   'P 1'
#
loop_
_entity.id
_entity.type
_entity.pdbx_description
1 polymer ?
#
loop_
_entity_poly.entity_id
_entity_poly.type
_entity_poly.pdbx_seq_one_letter_code
_entity_poly.pdbx_strand_id
1 'polypeptide(L)'
;QFTAPSGGIACGTIISFTENTTNVLTITGVSGATMSHLSGSGLFNLSGGDQMLAYTVSVPGVPASPSSATFIAGITLDDGNGSPPCLDPITGWSADGGCIGSSVNRSLVPSGLTNGVNCISLYPSIGTELDNSKYNGTLTGTSTAMRAAINNRSNWTGDDATGYNISPLGYPT
;
A
#
# COMPACT_ATOMS: atom_id res chain seq x y z
N GLN A 1 -6.20 5.72 8.92
CA GLN A 1 -5.93 6.83 8.01
C GLN A 1 -4.76 7.66 8.52
N PHE A 2 -3.83 7.95 7.63
CA PHE A 2 -2.79 8.96 7.84
C PHE A 2 -3.26 10.30 7.27
N THR A 3 -3.07 11.37 8.02
CA THR A 3 -3.32 12.74 7.57
C THR A 3 -2.02 13.53 7.62
N ALA A 4 -1.59 14.04 6.47
CA ALA A 4 -0.38 14.86 6.37
C ALA A 4 -0.54 16.18 7.15
N PRO A 5 0.55 16.77 7.65
CA PRO A 5 0.51 18.10 8.27
C PRO A 5 0.09 19.16 7.25
N SER A 6 -0.47 20.27 7.73
CA SER A 6 -0.95 21.36 6.86
C SER A 6 0.15 22.00 5.99
N GLY A 7 1.40 21.93 6.44
CA GLY A 7 2.57 22.38 5.67
C GLY A 7 3.04 21.40 4.60
N GLY A 8 2.36 20.26 4.47
CA GLY A 8 2.78 19.18 3.56
C GLY A 8 3.95 18.36 4.10
N ILE A 9 4.48 17.51 3.25
CA ILE A 9 5.61 16.62 3.54
C ILE A 9 6.72 16.92 2.53
N ALA A 10 7.92 17.16 3.02
CA ALA A 10 9.06 17.41 2.17
C ALA A 10 9.37 16.19 1.28
N CYS A 11 9.84 16.44 0.06
CA CYS A 11 10.27 15.38 -0.83
C CYS A 11 11.43 14.59 -0.19
N GLY A 12 11.35 13.26 -0.25
CA GLY A 12 12.35 12.37 0.35
C GLY A 12 12.13 12.07 1.85
N THR A 13 11.10 12.63 2.47
CA THR A 13 10.75 12.29 3.86
C THR A 13 10.35 10.82 3.95
N ILE A 14 10.99 10.11 4.86
CA ILE A 14 10.61 8.74 5.22
C ILE A 14 9.62 8.81 6.38
N ILE A 15 8.50 8.14 6.22
CA ILE A 15 7.47 8.05 7.23
C ILE A 15 7.36 6.59 7.65
N SER A 16 7.49 6.33 8.94
CA SER A 16 7.26 5.01 9.49
C SER A 16 5.93 4.98 10.24
N PHE A 17 5.15 3.98 9.94
CA PHE A 17 3.89 3.67 10.62
C PHE A 17 4.08 2.40 11.43
N THR A 18 3.77 2.45 12.70
CA THR A 18 3.80 1.29 13.58
C THR A 18 2.55 1.23 14.43
N GLU A 19 2.14 0.04 14.77
CA GLU A 19 1.06 -0.20 15.70
C GLU A 19 1.52 -1.24 16.72
N ASN A 20 1.23 -1.00 17.99
CA ASN A 20 1.52 -1.96 19.04
C ASN A 20 0.33 -2.90 19.28
N THR A 21 0.54 -3.92 20.12
CA THR A 21 -0.46 -4.93 20.47
C THR A 21 -1.69 -4.37 21.20
N THR A 22 -1.69 -3.10 21.57
CA THR A 22 -2.81 -2.40 22.21
C THR A 22 -3.48 -1.38 21.27
N ASN A 23 -3.33 -1.54 19.96
CA ASN A 23 -3.92 -0.69 18.91
C ASN A 23 -3.46 0.79 18.98
N VAL A 24 -2.28 1.04 19.51
CA VAL A 24 -1.71 2.39 19.50
C VAL A 24 -0.90 2.59 18.24
N LEU A 25 -1.41 3.46 17.37
CA LEU A 25 -0.76 3.88 16.13
C LEU A 25 0.32 4.91 16.42
N THR A 26 1.50 4.71 15.88
CA THR A 26 2.63 5.64 16.00
C THR A 26 3.15 6.03 14.62
N ILE A 27 3.44 7.31 14.45
CA ILE A 27 4.06 7.87 13.24
C ILE A 27 5.40 8.44 13.63
N THR A 28 6.43 8.12 12.85
CA THR A 28 7.74 8.79 12.96
C THR A 28 8.18 9.31 11.60
N GLY A 29 9.12 10.24 11.60
CA GLY A 29 9.66 10.86 10.38
C GLY A 29 8.94 12.11 9.91
N VAL A 30 7.78 12.45 10.46
CA VAL A 30 7.03 13.65 10.10
C VAL A 30 6.33 14.26 11.33
N SER A 31 6.56 15.55 11.58
CA SER A 31 5.93 16.27 12.68
C SER A 31 4.59 16.86 12.26
N GLY A 32 3.60 16.85 13.15
CA GLY A 32 2.27 17.42 12.92
C GLY A 32 1.35 16.56 12.03
N ALA A 33 1.77 15.38 11.63
CA ALA A 33 0.89 14.40 11.03
C ALA A 33 0.04 13.69 12.10
N THR A 34 -1.08 13.14 11.69
CA THR A 34 -1.94 12.32 12.55
C THR A 34 -2.26 10.99 11.89
N MET A 35 -2.55 10.00 12.70
CA MET A 35 -3.01 8.69 12.25
C MET A 35 -4.16 8.20 13.13
N SER A 36 -5.15 7.60 12.53
CA SER A 36 -6.31 7.07 13.25
C SER A 36 -6.91 5.87 12.52
N HIS A 37 -7.50 4.97 13.27
CA HIS A 37 -8.45 4.01 12.72
C HIS A 37 -9.74 4.74 12.37
N LEU A 38 -10.23 4.56 11.15
CA LEU A 38 -11.50 5.15 10.71
C LEU A 38 -12.64 4.14 10.78
N SER A 39 -12.31 2.86 10.69
CA SER A 39 -13.27 1.76 10.86
C SER A 39 -12.53 0.51 11.32
N GLY A 40 -13.26 -0.41 11.94
CA GLY A 40 -12.66 -1.62 12.47
C GLY A 40 -11.95 -1.42 13.81
N SER A 41 -11.56 -2.51 14.43
CA SER A 41 -10.84 -2.58 15.71
C SER A 41 -9.62 -3.49 15.64
N GLY A 42 -9.21 -3.86 14.43
CA GLY A 42 -8.05 -4.70 14.19
C GLY A 42 -6.75 -3.93 14.24
N LEU A 43 -5.65 -4.65 14.46
CA LEU A 43 -4.31 -4.15 14.28
C LEU A 43 -4.06 -3.76 12.80
N PHE A 44 -3.16 -2.82 12.57
CA PHE A 44 -2.59 -2.56 11.25
C PHE A 44 -1.77 -3.78 10.82
N ASN A 45 -2.47 -4.75 10.31
CA ASN A 45 -1.94 -6.05 9.95
C ASN A 45 -2.13 -6.25 8.45
N LEU A 46 -1.06 -6.47 7.73
CA LEU A 46 -1.08 -6.71 6.29
C LEU A 46 -1.22 -8.20 5.94
N SER A 47 -1.57 -9.05 6.92
CA SER A 47 -1.83 -10.46 6.66
C SER A 47 -3.12 -10.64 5.85
N GLY A 48 -3.10 -11.50 4.87
CA GLY A 48 -4.26 -11.81 4.05
C GLY A 48 -4.40 -10.97 2.78
N GLY A 49 -3.32 -10.38 2.27
CA GLY A 49 -3.32 -9.76 0.96
C GLY A 49 -3.86 -8.34 0.89
N ASP A 50 -3.63 -7.56 1.90
CA ASP A 50 -4.14 -6.19 2.04
C ASP A 50 -3.61 -5.20 0.99
N GLN A 51 -4.28 -4.05 0.90
CA GLN A 51 -3.88 -2.96 0.02
C GLN A 51 -3.60 -1.69 0.81
N MET A 52 -2.60 -0.95 0.37
CA MET A 52 -2.34 0.41 0.81
C MET A 52 -2.58 1.39 -0.33
N LEU A 53 -3.40 2.39 -0.09
CA LEU A 53 -3.76 3.38 -1.09
C LEU A 53 -3.46 4.78 -0.56
N ALA A 54 -2.72 5.56 -1.36
CA ALA A 54 -2.56 6.99 -1.14
C ALA A 54 -3.59 7.74 -1.98
N TYR A 55 -4.30 8.67 -1.35
CA TYR A 55 -5.35 9.45 -2.00
C TYR A 55 -5.46 10.86 -1.41
N THR A 56 -6.11 11.75 -2.13
CA THR A 56 -6.57 13.04 -1.64
C THR A 56 -8.09 13.10 -1.63
N VAL A 57 -8.64 13.78 -0.65
CA VAL A 57 -10.07 14.05 -0.50
C VAL A 57 -10.27 15.49 -0.07
N SER A 58 -11.42 16.08 -0.39
CA SER A 58 -11.76 17.45 0.00
C SER A 58 -11.98 17.59 1.52
N VAL A 59 -12.44 16.54 2.17
CA VAL A 59 -12.64 16.48 3.62
C VAL A 59 -11.90 15.25 4.15
N PRO A 60 -10.99 15.39 5.13
CA PRO A 60 -10.29 14.24 5.71
C PRO A 60 -11.28 13.20 6.25
N GLY A 61 -11.03 11.94 5.95
CA GLY A 61 -11.89 10.83 6.36
C GLY A 61 -11.84 9.67 5.36
N VAL A 62 -12.62 8.64 5.61
CA VAL A 62 -12.87 7.59 4.63
C VAL A 62 -13.67 8.21 3.49
N PRO A 63 -13.24 8.08 2.23
CA PRO A 63 -14.07 8.50 1.11
C PRO A 63 -15.42 7.82 1.16
N ALA A 64 -16.50 8.58 1.02
CA ALA A 64 -17.85 8.04 0.99
C ALA A 64 -18.05 7.04 -0.18
N SER A 65 -17.25 7.19 -1.23
CA SER A 65 -17.16 6.28 -2.37
C SER A 65 -15.79 6.43 -3.02
N PRO A 66 -15.31 5.46 -3.81
CA PRO A 66 -14.07 5.59 -4.56
C PRO A 66 -14.04 6.84 -5.47
N SER A 67 -15.18 7.27 -5.96
CA SER A 67 -15.31 8.47 -6.81
C SER A 67 -15.13 9.79 -6.06
N SER A 68 -15.17 9.79 -4.73
CA SER A 68 -14.93 10.98 -3.91
C SER A 68 -13.45 11.17 -3.53
N ALA A 69 -12.59 10.27 -3.94
CA ALA A 69 -11.14 10.32 -3.74
C ALA A 69 -10.40 10.49 -5.07
N THR A 70 -9.29 11.21 -5.03
CA THR A 70 -8.30 11.18 -6.10
C THR A 70 -7.14 10.31 -5.65
N PHE A 71 -7.02 9.13 -6.23
CA PHE A 71 -5.94 8.21 -5.92
C PHE A 71 -4.62 8.68 -6.52
N ILE A 72 -3.54 8.57 -5.77
CA ILE A 72 -2.20 9.03 -6.13
C ILE A 72 -1.28 7.84 -6.38
N ALA A 73 -1.35 6.83 -5.52
CA ALA A 73 -0.55 5.63 -5.58
C ALA A 73 -1.26 4.47 -4.88
N GLY A 74 -0.83 3.25 -5.19
CA GLY A 74 -1.35 2.05 -4.55
C GLY A 74 -0.35 0.90 -4.59
N ILE A 75 -0.45 0.04 -3.58
CA ILE A 75 0.25 -1.22 -3.51
C ILE A 75 -0.72 -2.30 -3.04
N THR A 76 -0.69 -3.47 -3.66
CA THR A 76 -1.44 -4.64 -3.21
C THR A 76 -0.49 -5.82 -2.96
N LEU A 77 -0.80 -6.56 -1.94
CA LEU A 77 -0.09 -7.76 -1.48
C LEU A 77 -0.94 -9.03 -1.66
N ASP A 78 -2.13 -8.89 -2.26
CA ASP A 78 -3.15 -9.94 -2.39
C ASP A 78 -2.60 -11.21 -3.07
N ASP A 79 -3.03 -12.37 -2.56
CA ASP A 79 -2.65 -13.70 -3.01
C ASP A 79 -3.41 -14.21 -4.23
N GLY A 80 -4.43 -13.50 -4.65
CA GLY A 80 -5.30 -13.94 -5.74
C GLY A 80 -6.09 -15.20 -5.42
N ASN A 81 -6.17 -15.62 -4.18
CA ASN A 81 -6.85 -16.83 -3.75
C ASN A 81 -8.37 -16.63 -3.78
N GLY A 82 -8.97 -16.89 -4.89
CA GLY A 82 -10.41 -16.85 -5.09
C GLY A 82 -10.82 -17.73 -6.25
N SER A 83 -11.90 -18.46 -6.09
CA SER A 83 -12.48 -19.30 -7.15
C SER A 83 -13.69 -18.57 -7.74
N PRO A 84 -13.78 -18.43 -9.04
CA PRO A 84 -12.81 -18.56 -10.14
C PRO A 84 -11.77 -17.44 -10.14
N PRO A 85 -10.80 -17.42 -11.03
CA PRO A 85 -9.66 -16.52 -10.94
C PRO A 85 -10.11 -15.07 -10.87
N CYS A 86 -10.20 -14.57 -9.65
CA CYS A 86 -10.60 -13.20 -9.36
C CYS A 86 -9.44 -12.21 -9.49
N LEU A 87 -8.25 -12.74 -9.72
CA LEU A 87 -7.07 -11.96 -9.95
C LEU A 87 -6.83 -11.78 -11.44
N ASP A 88 -6.52 -10.60 -11.87
CA ASP A 88 -5.92 -10.39 -13.17
C ASP A 88 -4.48 -10.91 -13.13
N PRO A 89 -4.15 -12.00 -13.86
CA PRO A 89 -2.83 -12.60 -13.81
C PRO A 89 -1.72 -11.70 -14.36
N ILE A 90 -2.08 -10.63 -15.04
CA ILE A 90 -1.14 -9.66 -15.61
C ILE A 90 -0.85 -8.57 -14.59
N THR A 91 -1.88 -8.02 -13.97
CA THR A 91 -1.76 -6.86 -13.08
C THR A 91 -1.62 -7.25 -11.61
N GLY A 92 -2.10 -8.42 -11.21
CA GLY A 92 -2.15 -8.82 -9.80
C GLY A 92 -3.19 -8.05 -8.96
N TRP A 93 -4.13 -7.36 -9.60
CA TRP A 93 -5.29 -6.73 -8.97
C TRP A 93 -6.55 -7.53 -9.30
N SER A 94 -7.65 -7.30 -8.60
CA SER A 94 -8.90 -7.98 -8.95
C SER A 94 -9.32 -7.69 -10.39
N ALA A 95 -9.81 -8.72 -11.09
CA ALA A 95 -10.16 -8.62 -12.51
C ALA A 95 -11.45 -7.83 -12.75
N ASP A 96 -12.41 -7.95 -11.83
CA ASP A 96 -13.71 -7.26 -11.93
C ASP A 96 -14.37 -7.05 -10.56
N GLY A 97 -15.47 -6.30 -10.56
CA GLY A 97 -16.23 -5.99 -9.35
C GLY A 97 -16.93 -7.18 -8.71
N GLY A 98 -17.17 -8.28 -9.44
CA GLY A 98 -17.73 -9.52 -8.92
C GLY A 98 -16.76 -10.28 -8.02
N CYS A 99 -15.50 -10.04 -8.19
CA CYS A 99 -14.42 -10.65 -7.44
C CYS A 99 -14.13 -9.95 -6.10
N ILE A 100 -14.71 -8.79 -5.86
CA ILE A 100 -14.52 -8.05 -4.60
C ILE A 100 -15.36 -8.66 -3.46
N GLY A 101 -16.39 -9.42 -3.76
CA GLY A 101 -17.23 -10.24 -2.87
C GLY A 101 -17.32 -9.81 -1.41
N SER A 102 -17.52 -10.76 -0.52
CA SER A 102 -17.48 -10.55 0.94
C SER A 102 -16.04 -10.59 1.51
N SER A 103 -15.05 -10.90 0.71
CA SER A 103 -13.65 -10.84 1.11
C SER A 103 -13.14 -9.41 0.92
N VAL A 104 -12.78 -8.79 2.01
CA VAL A 104 -12.36 -7.38 2.07
C VAL A 104 -10.90 -7.13 1.65
N ASN A 105 -10.19 -8.19 1.27
CA ASN A 105 -8.74 -8.13 1.04
C ASN A 105 -8.36 -7.81 -0.42
N ARG A 106 -9.34 -7.52 -1.26
CA ARG A 106 -9.12 -7.33 -2.71
C ARG A 106 -9.71 -6.05 -3.21
N SER A 107 -9.05 -5.45 -4.18
CA SER A 107 -9.61 -4.31 -4.91
C SER A 107 -9.25 -4.37 -6.40
N LEU A 108 -10.12 -3.78 -7.21
CA LEU A 108 -9.77 -3.37 -8.56
C LEU A 108 -8.66 -2.33 -8.50
N VAL A 109 -7.94 -2.15 -9.61
CA VAL A 109 -7.09 -0.96 -9.75
C VAL A 109 -7.98 0.27 -9.58
N PRO A 110 -7.72 1.11 -8.56
CA PRO A 110 -8.53 2.32 -8.36
C PRO A 110 -8.48 3.24 -9.58
N SER A 111 -9.59 3.93 -9.83
CA SER A 111 -9.70 4.88 -10.93
C SER A 111 -8.59 5.93 -10.86
N GLY A 112 -7.94 6.21 -11.98
CA GLY A 112 -6.79 7.12 -12.08
C GLY A 112 -5.44 6.47 -11.80
N LEU A 113 -5.41 5.21 -11.37
CA LEU A 113 -4.18 4.45 -11.25
C LEU A 113 -3.97 3.52 -12.45
N THR A 114 -2.71 3.22 -12.72
CA THR A 114 -2.28 2.29 -13.76
C THR A 114 -1.17 1.42 -13.19
N ASN A 115 -1.37 0.11 -13.19
CA ASN A 115 -0.38 -0.84 -12.67
C ASN A 115 0.95 -0.72 -13.40
N GLY A 116 2.04 -0.72 -12.65
CA GLY A 116 3.40 -0.49 -13.17
C GLY A 116 3.77 0.98 -13.44
N VAL A 117 2.84 1.92 -13.25
CA VAL A 117 3.07 3.37 -13.46
C VAL A 117 2.95 4.16 -12.16
N ASN A 118 1.85 4.05 -11.47
CA ASN A 118 1.57 4.73 -10.20
C ASN A 118 0.90 3.84 -9.14
N CYS A 119 0.72 2.57 -9.44
CA CYS A 119 0.43 1.53 -8.47
C CYS A 119 1.11 0.23 -8.87
N ILE A 120 1.22 -0.69 -7.93
CA ILE A 120 1.90 -1.96 -8.12
C ILE A 120 1.22 -3.08 -7.35
N SER A 121 1.19 -4.27 -7.95
CA SER A 121 0.95 -5.51 -7.24
C SER A 121 2.27 -6.21 -6.95
N LEU A 122 2.49 -6.61 -5.73
CA LEU A 122 3.63 -7.43 -5.30
C LEU A 122 3.35 -8.93 -5.36
N TYR A 123 2.16 -9.31 -5.78
CA TYR A 123 1.72 -10.67 -5.94
C TYR A 123 2.72 -11.53 -6.73
N PRO A 124 3.26 -12.61 -6.13
CA PRO A 124 4.25 -13.46 -6.79
C PRO A 124 3.65 -14.57 -7.65
N SER A 125 2.56 -15.18 -7.19
CA SER A 125 1.85 -16.27 -7.88
C SER A 125 0.52 -16.54 -7.17
N ILE A 126 -0.41 -17.19 -7.87
CA ILE A 126 -1.72 -17.58 -7.33
C ILE A 126 -1.53 -18.40 -6.05
N GLY A 127 -2.26 -18.03 -4.99
CA GLY A 127 -2.25 -18.69 -3.69
C GLY A 127 -1.06 -18.34 -2.82
N THR A 128 -0.30 -17.30 -3.16
CA THR A 128 0.81 -16.81 -2.36
C THR A 128 0.63 -15.32 -2.11
N GLU A 129 0.09 -14.98 -0.96
CA GLU A 129 0.09 -13.62 -0.45
C GLU A 129 1.49 -13.24 0.06
N LEU A 130 1.69 -11.97 0.35
CA LEU A 130 2.91 -11.47 0.96
C LEU A 130 2.58 -10.68 2.21
N ASP A 131 2.84 -11.26 3.38
CA ASP A 131 2.77 -10.54 4.65
C ASP A 131 3.88 -9.50 4.79
N ASN A 132 5.00 -9.77 4.14
CA ASN A 132 6.20 -8.97 4.27
C ASN A 132 6.78 -8.62 2.90
N SER A 133 7.17 -7.39 2.71
CA SER A 133 7.85 -6.97 1.49
C SER A 133 8.91 -5.90 1.76
N LYS A 134 9.95 -5.91 0.96
CA LYS A 134 11.06 -4.96 1.04
C LYS A 134 11.40 -4.46 -0.35
N TYR A 135 11.47 -3.14 -0.50
CA TYR A 135 11.99 -2.50 -1.69
C TYR A 135 13.52 -2.56 -1.73
N ASN A 136 14.08 -3.01 -2.85
CA ASN A 136 15.52 -3.14 -3.06
C ASN A 136 16.02 -2.31 -4.25
N GLY A 137 15.19 -1.46 -4.81
CA GLY A 137 15.55 -0.60 -5.93
C GLY A 137 16.35 0.64 -5.51
N THR A 138 16.56 1.55 -6.47
CA THR A 138 17.26 2.81 -6.21
C THR A 138 16.48 3.71 -5.26
N LEU A 139 17.19 4.37 -4.35
CA LEU A 139 16.64 5.35 -3.41
C LEU A 139 17.00 6.80 -3.82
N THR A 140 17.65 6.98 -4.97
CA THR A 140 18.07 8.28 -5.46
C THR A 140 17.72 8.44 -6.93
N GLY A 141 17.49 9.67 -7.35
CA GLY A 141 17.16 9.99 -8.73
C GLY A 141 16.08 11.07 -8.87
N THR A 142 15.62 11.29 -10.08
CA THR A 142 14.47 12.17 -10.31
C THR A 142 13.19 11.49 -9.80
N SER A 143 12.15 12.28 -9.48
CA SER A 143 10.85 11.75 -9.05
C SER A 143 10.26 10.76 -10.05
N THR A 144 10.46 11.00 -11.35
CA THR A 144 10.00 10.09 -12.41
C THR A 144 10.75 8.76 -12.37
N ALA A 145 12.09 8.80 -12.24
CA ALA A 145 12.91 7.59 -12.17
C ALA A 145 12.60 6.79 -10.89
N MET A 146 12.46 7.46 -9.77
CA MET A 146 12.09 6.84 -8.50
C MET A 146 10.72 6.18 -8.57
N ARG A 147 9.73 6.86 -9.15
CA ARG A 147 8.39 6.31 -9.34
C ARG A 147 8.41 5.07 -10.23
N ALA A 148 9.13 5.12 -11.35
CA ALA A 148 9.28 3.96 -12.23
C ALA A 148 9.95 2.79 -11.52
N ALA A 149 10.98 3.04 -10.71
CA ALA A 149 11.68 2.02 -9.96
C ALA A 149 10.78 1.39 -8.87
N ILE A 150 10.02 2.20 -8.13
CA ILE A 150 9.09 1.72 -7.08
C ILE A 150 7.97 0.87 -7.70
N ASN A 151 7.45 1.26 -8.85
CA ASN A 151 6.38 0.53 -9.54
C ASN A 151 6.88 -0.64 -10.42
N ASN A 152 8.16 -0.98 -10.31
CA ASN A 152 8.73 -2.16 -10.93
C ASN A 152 8.86 -3.28 -9.88
N ARG A 153 8.04 -4.33 -10.02
CA ARG A 153 8.02 -5.46 -9.09
C ARG A 153 9.38 -6.14 -8.92
N SER A 154 10.23 -6.17 -9.96
CA SER A 154 11.58 -6.76 -9.87
C SER A 154 12.48 -6.07 -8.84
N ASN A 155 12.11 -4.89 -8.38
CA ASN A 155 12.80 -4.15 -7.33
C ASN A 155 12.28 -4.46 -5.92
N TRP A 156 11.43 -5.45 -5.76
CA TRP A 156 10.87 -5.85 -4.48
C TRP A 156 11.19 -7.31 -4.18
N THR A 157 11.39 -7.60 -2.92
CA THR A 157 11.46 -8.96 -2.38
C THR A 157 10.28 -9.13 -1.44
N GLY A 158 9.61 -10.26 -1.48
CA GLY A 158 8.49 -10.59 -0.62
C GLY A 158 8.69 -11.93 0.06
N ASP A 159 8.07 -12.10 1.21
CA ASP A 159 8.03 -13.33 1.99
C ASP A 159 6.73 -13.38 2.79
N ASP A 160 6.10 -14.53 2.84
CA ASP A 160 4.83 -14.75 3.51
C ASP A 160 5.00 -15.04 5.02
N ALA A 161 6.15 -15.52 5.44
CA ALA A 161 6.39 -15.97 6.81
C ALA A 161 7.47 -15.18 7.55
N THR A 162 8.44 -14.64 6.82
CA THR A 162 9.64 -14.05 7.42
C THR A 162 9.63 -12.54 7.31
N GLY A 163 9.54 -11.84 8.43
CA GLY A 163 9.63 -10.39 8.47
C GLY A 163 11.01 -9.89 8.07
N TYR A 164 11.06 -8.81 7.30
CA TYR A 164 12.31 -8.13 6.98
C TYR A 164 12.68 -7.15 8.08
N ASN A 165 13.94 -7.21 8.53
CA ASN A 165 14.47 -6.12 9.33
C ASN A 165 14.65 -4.88 8.43
N ILE A 166 13.77 -3.92 8.60
CA ILE A 166 13.78 -2.66 7.86
C ILE A 166 14.54 -1.53 8.58
N SER A 167 15.15 -1.82 9.72
CA SER A 167 16.02 -0.90 10.46
C SER A 167 17.46 -1.46 10.47
N PRO A 168 18.46 -0.74 10.03
CA PRO A 168 18.53 0.59 9.41
C PRO A 168 18.56 0.46 7.90
N LEU A 169 17.55 0.90 7.22
CA LEU A 169 17.43 0.70 5.76
C LEU A 169 18.32 1.59 4.94
N GLY A 170 19.24 2.34 5.46
CA GLY A 170 20.02 3.26 4.61
C GLY A 170 19.15 4.18 3.73
N TYR A 171 17.87 4.31 4.06
CA TYR A 171 17.06 5.36 3.48
C TYR A 171 17.64 6.68 3.94
N PRO A 172 17.84 7.64 3.05
CA PRO A 172 18.33 8.95 3.45
C PRO A 172 17.39 9.53 4.51
N THR A 173 17.94 9.82 5.67
CA THR A 173 17.27 10.55 6.77
C THR A 173 17.18 12.03 6.41
#